data_fd8909fc835a8c853feb6d66e4c8a606
#
_entry.id   fd8909fc835a8c853feb6d66e4c8a606
#
_cell.length_a   1.000
_cell.length_b   1.000
_cell.length_c   1.000
_cell.angle_alpha   90.00
_cell.angle_beta   90.00
_cell.angle_gamma   90.00
#
_symmetry.space_group_name_H-M   'P 1'
#
loop_
_entity.id
_entity.type
_entity.pdbx_description
1 polymer ?
#
loop_
_entity_poly.entity_id
_entity_poly.type
_entity_poly.pdbx_seq_one_letter_code
_entity_poly.pdbx_strand_id
1 'polypeptide(L)'
;MSFPNVSCTREMFAGDLYEGKEALRERQAALLWSFTQMMHNLFWKISCDDSYTYEQKIEILKADDAMTELITGGKPNFFHGKLSVNAAMQAVFYLKLGDKEKTLEMLESAYYHADSCENRPDGESFAPCWLSELDDKREYIGRITPDTVYNSVYTIITKPENGFFEMLAGNEQFERLMEKLKEKIS
;
A
#
# COMPACT_ATOMS: atom_id res chain seq x y z
N MET A 1 -9.10 27.84 -11.33
CA MET A 1 -8.96 26.55 -10.62
C MET A 1 -9.25 26.83 -9.15
N SER A 2 -10.40 26.41 -8.64
CA SER A 2 -10.67 26.45 -7.21
C SER A 2 -10.15 25.15 -6.61
N PHE A 3 -9.20 25.23 -5.71
CA PHE A 3 -8.85 24.10 -4.87
C PHE A 3 -9.82 24.07 -3.69
N PRO A 4 -10.80 23.18 -3.65
CA PRO A 4 -11.64 23.01 -2.49
C PRO A 4 -10.86 22.19 -1.47
N ASN A 5 -10.08 22.82 -0.62
CA ASN A 5 -9.33 22.07 0.37
C ASN A 5 -9.63 22.53 1.79
N VAL A 6 -10.82 22.18 2.24
CA VAL A 6 -11.21 22.29 3.66
C VAL A 6 -10.39 21.31 4.53
N SER A 7 -9.91 20.18 3.98
CA SER A 7 -9.08 19.23 4.73
C SER A 7 -7.66 19.73 5.00
N CYS A 8 -7.02 20.39 4.06
CA CYS A 8 -5.69 20.99 4.25
C CYS A 8 -5.65 22.00 5.41
N THR A 9 -6.74 22.70 5.68
CA THR A 9 -6.79 23.72 6.74
C THR A 9 -6.70 23.09 8.13
N ARG A 10 -7.38 21.96 8.36
CA ARG A 10 -7.32 21.25 9.64
C ARG A 10 -5.93 20.69 9.92
N GLU A 11 -5.29 20.14 8.90
CA GLU A 11 -3.96 19.55 9.00
C GLU A 11 -2.88 20.61 9.17
N MET A 12 -2.99 21.77 8.51
CA MET A 12 -2.05 22.89 8.67
C MET A 12 -2.05 23.45 10.09
N PHE A 13 -3.18 23.44 10.78
CA PHE A 13 -3.31 23.89 12.16
C PHE A 13 -3.23 22.73 13.17
N ALA A 14 -2.92 21.51 12.72
CA ALA A 14 -2.70 20.41 13.61
C ALA A 14 -1.55 20.75 14.59
N GLY A 15 -1.82 20.59 15.86
CA GLY A 15 -0.87 20.91 16.92
C GLY A 15 -0.89 22.36 17.42
N ASP A 16 -1.61 23.29 16.79
CA ASP A 16 -1.70 24.68 17.30
C ASP A 16 -2.56 24.79 18.57
N LEU A 17 -3.38 23.76 18.82
CA LEU A 17 -4.20 23.64 20.02
C LEU A 17 -3.48 22.92 21.18
N TYR A 18 -2.28 22.44 20.94
CA TYR A 18 -1.48 21.60 21.85
C TYR A 18 -0.12 22.22 22.10
N GLU A 19 0.59 21.74 23.11
CA GLU A 19 1.95 22.18 23.43
C GLU A 19 2.92 21.00 23.55
N GLY A 20 4.19 21.28 23.38
CA GLY A 20 5.29 20.32 23.59
C GLY A 20 5.19 19.09 22.69
N LYS A 21 5.30 17.91 23.28
CA LYS A 21 5.29 16.63 22.55
C LYS A 21 3.97 16.32 21.86
N GLU A 22 2.86 16.73 22.45
CA GLU A 22 1.54 16.51 21.87
C GLU A 22 1.36 17.31 20.58
N ALA A 23 1.79 18.59 20.57
CA ALA A 23 1.81 19.39 19.35
C ALA A 23 2.68 18.77 18.24
N LEU A 24 3.84 18.24 18.61
CA LEU A 24 4.74 17.56 17.67
C LEU A 24 4.06 16.31 17.10
N ARG A 25 3.46 15.48 17.95
CA ARG A 25 2.73 14.27 17.54
C ARG A 25 1.62 14.58 16.56
N GLU A 26 0.80 15.60 16.83
CA GLU A 26 -0.29 16.00 15.94
C GLU A 26 0.23 16.46 14.56
N ARG A 27 1.34 17.22 14.54
CA ARG A 27 1.98 17.63 13.27
C ARG A 27 2.54 16.44 12.49
N GLN A 28 3.15 15.49 13.16
CA GLN A 28 3.64 14.25 12.53
C GLN A 28 2.49 13.40 12.00
N ALA A 29 1.40 13.28 12.76
CA ALA A 29 0.20 12.58 12.32
C ALA A 29 -0.43 13.25 11.09
N ALA A 30 -0.51 14.58 11.08
CA ALA A 30 -1.01 15.34 9.94
C ALA A 30 -0.12 15.17 8.70
N LEU A 31 1.20 15.19 8.86
CA LEU A 31 2.15 14.93 7.77
C LEU A 31 1.91 13.54 7.16
N LEU A 32 1.85 12.50 8.00
CA LEU A 32 1.67 11.12 7.57
C LEU A 32 0.31 10.91 6.89
N TRP A 33 -0.75 11.49 7.45
CA TRP A 33 -2.09 11.44 6.89
C TRP A 33 -2.18 12.13 5.54
N SER A 34 -1.66 13.36 5.43
CA SER A 34 -1.66 14.13 4.18
C SER A 34 -0.91 13.39 3.09
N PHE A 35 0.26 12.83 3.41
CA PHE A 35 1.02 12.00 2.49
C PHE A 35 0.18 10.82 2.01
N THR A 36 -0.39 10.05 2.93
CA THR A 36 -1.16 8.85 2.59
C THR A 36 -2.38 9.18 1.75
N GLN A 37 -3.17 10.16 2.15
CA GLN A 37 -4.44 10.48 1.47
C GLN A 37 -4.23 11.21 0.13
N MET A 38 -3.25 12.08 0.03
CA MET A 38 -3.05 12.85 -1.19
C MET A 38 -2.19 12.09 -2.20
N MET A 39 -1.02 11.65 -1.79
CA MET A 39 -0.06 11.06 -2.72
C MET A 39 -0.47 9.66 -3.17
N HIS A 40 -0.74 8.75 -2.23
CA HIS A 40 -1.15 7.39 -2.57
C HIS A 40 -2.42 7.36 -3.43
N ASN A 41 -3.47 8.06 -3.01
CA ASN A 41 -4.72 8.08 -3.77
C ASN A 41 -4.54 8.66 -5.19
N LEU A 42 -3.64 9.64 -5.34
CA LEU A 42 -3.34 10.23 -6.64
C LEU A 42 -2.58 9.23 -7.53
N PHE A 43 -1.52 8.61 -7.04
CA PHE A 43 -0.77 7.59 -7.78
C PHE A 43 -1.66 6.42 -8.17
N TRP A 44 -2.49 5.92 -7.26
CA TRP A 44 -3.44 4.87 -7.55
C TRP A 44 -4.41 5.25 -8.68
N LYS A 45 -5.02 6.42 -8.61
CA LYS A 45 -5.94 6.91 -9.65
C LYS A 45 -5.26 7.07 -11.00
N ILE A 46 -4.03 7.60 -11.02
CA ILE A 46 -3.27 7.76 -12.26
C ILE A 46 -2.92 6.39 -12.84
N SER A 47 -2.50 5.43 -12.02
CA SER A 47 -2.18 4.07 -12.49
C SER A 47 -3.39 3.30 -13.03
N CYS A 48 -4.60 3.68 -12.64
CA CYS A 48 -5.84 3.12 -13.17
C CYS A 48 -6.34 3.78 -14.47
N ASP A 49 -5.74 4.90 -14.88
CA ASP A 49 -6.17 5.65 -16.07
C ASP A 49 -5.71 4.92 -17.36
N ASP A 50 -6.64 4.75 -18.30
CA ASP A 50 -6.39 3.99 -19.53
C ASP A 50 -5.54 4.76 -20.56
N SER A 51 -5.25 6.05 -20.34
CA SER A 51 -4.34 6.82 -21.18
C SER A 51 -2.87 6.44 -20.99
N TYR A 52 -2.53 5.73 -19.91
CA TYR A 52 -1.17 5.27 -19.63
C TYR A 52 -0.95 3.84 -20.12
N THR A 53 0.25 3.57 -20.67
CA THR A 53 0.68 2.20 -20.99
C THR A 53 0.93 1.38 -19.73
N TYR A 54 1.00 0.06 -19.83
CA TYR A 54 1.28 -0.79 -18.66
C TYR A 54 2.66 -0.52 -18.07
N GLU A 55 3.66 -0.21 -18.90
CA GLU A 55 4.99 0.21 -18.43
C GLU A 55 4.92 1.49 -17.59
N GLN A 56 4.19 2.49 -18.07
CA GLN A 56 3.98 3.75 -17.33
C GLN A 56 3.22 3.53 -16.03
N LYS A 57 2.20 2.67 -16.03
CA LYS A 57 1.47 2.29 -14.82
C LYS A 57 2.37 1.63 -13.77
N ILE A 58 3.29 0.77 -14.21
CA ILE A 58 4.30 0.16 -13.34
C ILE A 58 5.25 1.23 -12.77
N GLU A 59 5.74 2.16 -13.58
CA GLU A 59 6.59 3.27 -13.12
C GLU A 59 5.89 4.13 -12.08
N ILE A 60 4.61 4.44 -12.29
CA ILE A 60 3.79 5.21 -11.34
C ILE A 60 3.68 4.49 -9.99
N LEU A 61 3.38 3.19 -9.98
CA LEU A 61 3.28 2.43 -8.75
C LEU A 61 4.64 2.30 -8.04
N LYS A 62 5.73 2.11 -8.79
CA LYS A 62 7.10 2.09 -8.22
C LYS A 62 7.47 3.44 -7.60
N ALA A 63 7.06 4.55 -8.19
CA ALA A 63 7.27 5.87 -7.61
C ALA A 63 6.49 6.02 -6.29
N ASP A 64 5.25 5.53 -6.22
CA ASP A 64 4.45 5.51 -5.00
C ASP A 64 5.10 4.65 -3.90
N ASP A 65 5.63 3.49 -4.25
CA ASP A 65 6.35 2.61 -3.34
C ASP A 65 7.62 3.28 -2.78
N ALA A 66 8.44 3.88 -3.66
CA ALA A 66 9.64 4.60 -3.28
C ALA A 66 9.36 5.80 -2.34
N MET A 67 8.27 6.53 -2.59
CA MET A 67 7.84 7.61 -1.70
C MET A 67 7.36 7.08 -0.35
N THR A 68 6.72 5.93 -0.33
CA THR A 68 6.31 5.26 0.91
C THR A 68 7.54 4.86 1.74
N GLU A 69 8.54 4.26 1.11
CA GLU A 69 9.81 3.93 1.76
C GLU A 69 10.53 5.17 2.30
N LEU A 70 10.56 6.25 1.51
CA LEU A 70 11.18 7.50 1.92
C LEU A 70 10.50 8.09 3.17
N ILE A 71 9.17 8.22 3.18
CA ILE A 71 8.44 8.82 4.30
C ILE A 71 8.54 7.99 5.58
N THR A 72 8.63 6.67 5.44
CA THR A 72 8.71 5.72 6.56
C THR A 72 10.15 5.41 6.98
N GLY A 73 11.15 5.93 6.27
CA GLY A 73 12.57 5.66 6.55
C GLY A 73 12.96 4.20 6.31
N GLY A 74 12.34 3.55 5.33
CA GLY A 74 12.59 2.14 4.99
C GLY A 74 11.93 1.13 5.94
N LYS A 75 11.08 1.60 6.86
CA LYS A 75 10.31 0.75 7.78
C LYS A 75 8.81 1.00 7.58
N PRO A 76 8.19 0.31 6.62
CA PRO A 76 6.83 0.64 6.19
C PRO A 76 5.75 0.50 7.27
N ASN A 77 5.94 -0.34 8.27
CA ASN A 77 4.94 -0.60 9.32
C ASN A 77 3.58 -0.98 8.69
N PHE A 78 2.49 -0.29 9.00
CA PHE A 78 1.18 -0.58 8.40
C PHE A 78 1.11 -0.30 6.90
N PHE A 79 2.01 0.48 6.34
CA PHE A 79 2.08 0.70 4.88
C PHE A 79 2.45 -0.56 4.09
N HIS A 80 2.87 -1.62 4.75
CA HIS A 80 2.97 -2.93 4.11
C HIS A 80 1.68 -3.34 3.40
N GLY A 81 0.50 -3.00 3.96
CA GLY A 81 -0.78 -3.26 3.31
C GLY A 81 -0.93 -2.56 1.97
N LYS A 82 -0.47 -1.31 1.86
CA LYS A 82 -0.45 -0.54 0.61
C LYS A 82 0.55 -1.12 -0.40
N LEU A 83 1.79 -1.40 0.06
CA LEU A 83 2.83 -1.98 -0.79
C LEU A 83 2.41 -3.34 -1.35
N SER A 84 1.67 -4.14 -0.57
CA SER A 84 1.09 -5.40 -1.01
C SER A 84 0.12 -5.23 -2.19
N VAL A 85 -0.80 -4.28 -2.09
CA VAL A 85 -1.77 -3.98 -3.16
C VAL A 85 -1.07 -3.43 -4.41
N ASN A 86 -0.09 -2.53 -4.23
CA ASN A 86 0.69 -2.00 -5.34
C ASN A 86 1.48 -3.10 -6.07
N ALA A 87 2.12 -4.01 -5.32
CA ALA A 87 2.85 -5.14 -5.90
C ALA A 87 1.91 -6.09 -6.67
N ALA A 88 0.72 -6.40 -6.12
CA ALA A 88 -0.28 -7.19 -6.82
C ALA A 88 -0.74 -6.54 -8.14
N MET A 89 -0.93 -5.22 -8.15
CA MET A 89 -1.26 -4.48 -9.38
C MET A 89 -0.10 -4.43 -10.37
N GLN A 90 1.14 -4.28 -9.89
CA GLN A 90 2.32 -4.39 -10.76
C GLN A 90 2.39 -5.78 -11.40
N ALA A 91 2.09 -6.85 -10.65
CA ALA A 91 2.01 -8.20 -11.19
C ALA A 91 0.98 -8.32 -12.34
N VAL A 92 -0.20 -7.72 -12.18
CA VAL A 92 -1.21 -7.64 -13.25
C VAL A 92 -0.65 -6.98 -14.50
N PHE A 93 0.05 -5.86 -14.35
CA PHE A 93 0.60 -5.13 -15.50
C PHE A 93 1.77 -5.87 -16.17
N TYR A 94 2.67 -6.49 -15.40
CA TYR A 94 3.73 -7.33 -15.97
C TYR A 94 3.16 -8.52 -16.73
N LEU A 95 2.09 -9.15 -16.20
CA LEU A 95 1.44 -10.26 -16.90
C LEU A 95 0.83 -9.82 -18.23
N LYS A 96 0.22 -8.64 -18.27
CA LYS A 96 -0.31 -8.05 -19.52
C LYS A 96 0.79 -7.72 -20.54
N LEU A 97 2.01 -7.46 -20.09
CA LEU A 97 3.19 -7.30 -20.92
C LEU A 97 3.84 -8.64 -21.32
N GLY A 98 3.35 -9.77 -20.80
CA GLY A 98 3.89 -11.11 -21.05
C GLY A 98 5.12 -11.46 -20.23
N ASP A 99 5.51 -10.63 -19.28
CA ASP A 99 6.68 -10.84 -18.40
C ASP A 99 6.28 -11.70 -17.19
N LYS A 100 6.27 -13.02 -17.40
CA LYS A 100 5.88 -13.99 -16.37
C LYS A 100 6.84 -14.03 -15.17
N GLU A 101 8.12 -13.80 -15.39
CA GLU A 101 9.14 -13.81 -14.34
C GLU A 101 8.90 -12.67 -13.35
N LYS A 102 8.79 -11.44 -13.86
CA LYS A 102 8.47 -10.29 -13.02
C LYS A 102 7.07 -10.35 -12.40
N THR A 103 6.13 -10.99 -13.09
CA THR A 103 4.80 -11.24 -12.50
C THR A 103 4.92 -12.06 -11.23
N LEU A 104 5.66 -13.18 -11.26
CA LEU A 104 5.85 -14.05 -10.11
C LEU A 104 6.62 -13.34 -8.99
N GLU A 105 7.66 -12.58 -9.33
CA GLU A 105 8.41 -11.75 -8.38
C GLU A 105 7.49 -10.76 -7.65
N MET A 106 6.63 -10.06 -8.38
CA MET A 106 5.70 -9.10 -7.79
C MET A 106 4.59 -9.77 -6.96
N LEU A 107 4.14 -10.95 -7.34
CA LEU A 107 3.18 -11.73 -6.53
C LEU A 107 3.80 -12.19 -5.21
N GLU A 108 5.05 -12.62 -5.20
CA GLU A 108 5.76 -12.95 -3.96
C GLU A 108 5.97 -11.72 -3.09
N SER A 109 6.31 -10.58 -3.68
CA SER A 109 6.40 -9.30 -2.98
C SER A 109 5.04 -8.91 -2.37
N ALA A 110 3.94 -9.07 -3.11
CA ALA A 110 2.60 -8.81 -2.61
C ALA A 110 2.26 -9.68 -1.38
N TYR A 111 2.57 -10.97 -1.44
CA TYR A 111 2.37 -11.88 -0.32
C TYR A 111 3.25 -11.50 0.88
N TYR A 112 4.54 -11.23 0.65
CA TYR A 112 5.47 -10.79 1.70
C TYR A 112 4.94 -9.56 2.45
N HIS A 113 4.51 -8.56 1.71
CA HIS A 113 3.97 -7.34 2.30
C HIS A 113 2.62 -7.57 3.00
N ALA A 114 1.76 -8.46 2.48
CA ALA A 114 0.52 -8.83 3.15
C ALA A 114 0.82 -9.52 4.50
N ASP A 115 1.74 -10.48 4.50
CA ASP A 115 2.16 -11.20 5.71
C ASP A 115 2.80 -10.26 6.74
N SER A 116 3.67 -9.36 6.29
CA SER A 116 4.28 -8.34 7.15
C SER A 116 3.25 -7.38 7.75
N CYS A 117 2.20 -7.02 7.01
CA CYS A 117 1.14 -6.16 7.51
C CYS A 117 0.27 -6.85 8.57
N GLU A 118 -0.16 -8.09 8.29
CA GLU A 118 -1.07 -8.82 9.18
C GLU A 118 -0.38 -9.33 10.45
N ASN A 119 0.91 -9.65 10.39
CA ASN A 119 1.68 -10.20 11.50
C ASN A 119 2.57 -9.17 12.23
N ARG A 120 2.49 -7.88 11.86
CA ARG A 120 3.32 -6.86 12.50
C ARG A 120 2.99 -6.71 13.99
N PRO A 121 3.98 -6.38 14.83
CA PRO A 121 3.76 -6.00 16.22
C PRO A 121 2.84 -4.78 16.32
N ASP A 122 2.01 -4.73 17.36
CA ASP A 122 1.21 -3.56 17.67
C ASP A 122 2.05 -2.51 18.42
N GLY A 123 1.90 -1.25 18.07
CA GLY A 123 2.59 -0.14 18.74
C GLY A 123 4.05 0.02 18.36
N GLU A 124 4.46 -0.51 17.20
CA GLU A 124 5.82 -0.34 16.71
C GLU A 124 6.08 1.11 16.31
N SER A 125 7.18 1.69 16.82
CA SER A 125 7.55 3.07 16.52
C SER A 125 8.04 3.23 15.09
N PHE A 126 7.77 4.38 14.48
CA PHE A 126 8.36 4.75 13.19
C PHE A 126 9.85 5.09 13.34
N ALA A 127 10.65 4.70 12.35
CA ALA A 127 12.09 4.89 12.38
C ALA A 127 12.54 6.36 12.21
N PRO A 128 11.97 7.18 11.30
CA PRO A 128 12.49 8.50 11.02
C PRO A 128 12.10 9.53 12.10
N CYS A 129 13.00 10.49 12.35
CA CYS A 129 12.78 11.52 13.37
C CYS A 129 11.56 12.41 13.13
N TRP A 130 11.10 12.56 11.88
CA TRP A 130 9.88 13.30 11.55
C TRP A 130 8.58 12.53 11.84
N LEU A 131 8.67 11.28 12.35
CA LEU A 131 7.57 10.46 12.81
C LEU A 131 7.82 9.89 14.22
N SER A 132 8.81 10.41 14.95
CA SER A 132 9.32 9.84 16.20
C SER A 132 8.30 9.76 17.35
N GLU A 133 7.27 10.59 17.31
CA GLU A 133 6.23 10.61 18.34
C GLU A 133 5.00 9.76 17.94
N LEU A 134 5.07 9.06 16.81
CA LEU A 134 4.00 8.18 16.35
C LEU A 134 4.32 6.72 16.61
N ASP A 135 3.30 6.00 17.05
CA ASP A 135 3.30 4.54 17.17
C ASP A 135 2.35 3.96 16.11
N ASP A 136 2.72 2.81 15.54
CA ASP A 136 1.84 2.03 14.65
C ASP A 136 0.86 1.20 15.47
N LYS A 137 -0.15 1.85 16.07
CA LYS A 137 -1.20 1.15 16.81
C LYS A 137 -2.34 0.78 15.89
N ARG A 138 -2.74 -0.48 15.92
CA ARG A 138 -3.85 -1.00 15.10
C ARG A 138 -5.17 -0.30 15.35
N GLU A 139 -5.39 0.24 16.53
CA GLU A 139 -6.60 1.01 16.88
C GLU A 139 -6.73 2.32 16.10
N TYR A 140 -5.61 2.92 15.64
CA TYR A 140 -5.61 4.16 14.86
C TYR A 140 -5.83 3.89 13.37
N ILE A 141 -5.55 2.67 12.94
CA ILE A 141 -5.77 2.21 11.58
C ILE A 141 -7.11 1.48 11.60
N GLY A 142 -8.18 2.23 11.70
CA GLY A 142 -9.52 1.64 11.63
C GLY A 142 -9.59 0.77 10.39
N ARG A 143 -9.85 -0.53 10.54
CA ARG A 143 -10.14 -1.40 9.41
C ARG A 143 -11.37 -0.82 8.72
N ILE A 144 -11.14 -0.18 7.60
CA ILE A 144 -12.21 0.37 6.76
C ILE A 144 -13.02 -0.78 6.15
N THR A 145 -12.40 -1.96 6.05
CA THR A 145 -13.04 -3.20 5.60
C THR A 145 -12.75 -4.33 6.60
N PRO A 146 -13.67 -5.29 6.79
CA PRO A 146 -13.42 -6.49 7.59
C PRO A 146 -12.39 -7.44 6.94
N ASP A 147 -12.00 -7.17 5.71
CA ASP A 147 -11.14 -8.03 4.92
C ASP A 147 -9.67 -7.85 5.28
N THR A 148 -8.93 -8.94 5.27
CA THR A 148 -7.48 -8.95 5.46
C THR A 148 -6.78 -8.43 4.20
N VAL A 149 -5.50 -8.04 4.35
CA VAL A 149 -4.67 -7.65 3.19
C VAL A 149 -4.47 -8.84 2.26
N TYR A 150 -4.41 -10.06 2.78
CA TYR A 150 -4.39 -11.29 1.97
C TYR A 150 -5.61 -11.39 1.04
N ASN A 151 -6.80 -11.07 1.55
CA ASN A 151 -8.01 -11.08 0.74
C ASN A 151 -7.96 -10.03 -0.37
N SER A 152 -7.39 -8.86 -0.11
CA SER A 152 -7.19 -7.84 -1.13
C SER A 152 -6.29 -8.34 -2.28
N VAL A 153 -5.16 -8.97 -1.95
CA VAL A 153 -4.25 -9.59 -2.94
C VAL A 153 -4.96 -10.70 -3.72
N TYR A 154 -5.60 -11.62 -3.01
CA TYR A 154 -6.35 -12.71 -3.63
C TYR A 154 -7.42 -12.21 -4.60
N THR A 155 -8.18 -11.20 -4.19
CA THR A 155 -9.22 -10.58 -5.02
C THR A 155 -8.64 -9.96 -6.29
N ILE A 156 -7.50 -9.26 -6.22
CA ILE A 156 -6.83 -8.69 -7.38
C ILE A 156 -6.44 -9.80 -8.38
N ILE A 157 -5.89 -10.90 -7.88
CA ILE A 157 -5.42 -12.02 -8.72
C ILE A 157 -6.60 -12.75 -9.37
N THR A 158 -7.69 -12.96 -8.62
CA THR A 158 -8.84 -13.77 -9.07
C THR A 158 -9.94 -12.97 -9.78
N LYS A 159 -9.80 -11.65 -9.86
CA LYS A 159 -10.78 -10.79 -10.51
C LYS A 159 -10.90 -11.13 -12.00
N PRO A 160 -12.12 -11.36 -12.53
CA PRO A 160 -12.29 -11.74 -13.93
C PRO A 160 -11.67 -10.76 -14.93
N GLU A 161 -11.65 -9.46 -14.60
CA GLU A 161 -11.03 -8.41 -15.41
C GLU A 161 -9.50 -8.57 -15.49
N ASN A 162 -8.91 -9.26 -14.53
CA ASN A 162 -7.50 -9.59 -14.45
C ASN A 162 -7.20 -11.04 -14.86
N GLY A 163 -8.16 -11.72 -15.51
CA GLY A 163 -8.18 -13.16 -15.83
C GLY A 163 -7.00 -13.75 -16.61
N PHE A 164 -5.97 -12.95 -16.85
CA PHE A 164 -4.72 -13.40 -17.45
C PHE A 164 -3.89 -14.32 -16.55
N PHE A 165 -4.20 -14.41 -15.27
CA PHE A 165 -3.48 -15.29 -14.34
C PHE A 165 -3.69 -16.78 -14.64
N GLU A 166 -4.73 -17.15 -15.41
CA GLU A 166 -4.87 -18.48 -15.97
C GLU A 166 -3.67 -18.90 -16.84
N MET A 167 -2.95 -17.92 -17.42
CA MET A 167 -1.70 -18.16 -18.16
C MET A 167 -0.54 -18.66 -17.28
N LEU A 168 -0.67 -18.60 -15.97
CA LEU A 168 0.25 -19.14 -14.98
C LEU A 168 -0.21 -20.50 -14.43
N ALA A 169 -1.33 -21.04 -14.92
CA ALA A 169 -1.81 -22.36 -14.52
C ALA A 169 -0.73 -23.43 -14.83
N GLY A 170 -0.48 -24.32 -13.86
CA GLY A 170 0.61 -25.30 -13.94
C GLY A 170 2.00 -24.75 -13.58
N ASN A 171 2.14 -23.47 -13.22
CA ASN A 171 3.37 -22.97 -12.63
C ASN A 171 3.37 -23.24 -11.12
N GLU A 172 4.29 -24.09 -10.65
CA GLU A 172 4.36 -24.55 -9.26
C GLU A 172 4.48 -23.38 -8.25
N GLN A 173 5.21 -22.32 -8.59
CA GLN A 173 5.42 -21.16 -7.73
C GLN A 173 4.10 -20.39 -7.56
N PHE A 174 3.38 -20.18 -8.65
CA PHE A 174 2.07 -19.54 -8.63
C PHE A 174 1.03 -20.35 -7.85
N GLU A 175 0.93 -21.65 -8.12
CA GLU A 175 -0.02 -22.53 -7.42
C GLU A 175 0.23 -22.57 -5.93
N ARG A 176 1.49 -22.69 -5.50
CA ARG A 176 1.89 -22.66 -4.09
C ARG A 176 1.53 -21.31 -3.43
N LEU A 177 1.70 -20.20 -4.12
CA LEU A 177 1.34 -18.89 -3.62
C LEU A 177 -0.18 -18.77 -3.46
N MET A 178 -0.96 -19.25 -4.42
CA MET A 178 -2.42 -19.23 -4.37
C MET A 178 -2.97 -20.10 -3.22
N GLU A 179 -2.34 -21.25 -2.96
CA GLU A 179 -2.68 -22.08 -1.80
C GLU A 179 -2.43 -21.35 -0.49
N LYS A 180 -1.24 -20.74 -0.32
CA LYS A 180 -0.93 -19.93 0.87
C LYS A 180 -1.93 -18.78 1.09
N LEU A 181 -2.33 -18.08 0.03
CA LEU A 181 -3.32 -17.01 0.14
C LEU A 181 -4.69 -17.56 0.57
N LYS A 182 -5.13 -18.69 0.01
CA LYS A 182 -6.39 -19.33 0.38
C LYS A 182 -6.42 -19.77 1.84
N GLU A 183 -5.33 -20.32 2.34
CA GLU A 183 -5.20 -20.72 3.76
C GLU A 183 -5.34 -19.54 4.71
N LYS A 184 -4.88 -18.34 4.30
CA LYS A 184 -4.90 -17.12 5.11
C LYS A 184 -6.24 -16.37 5.10
N ILE A 185 -7.10 -16.63 4.11
CA ILE A 185 -8.43 -16.00 3.98
C ILE A 185 -9.57 -16.90 4.43
N SER A 186 -9.29 -18.19 4.73
CA SER A 186 -10.25 -19.17 5.26
C SER A 186 -10.50 -18.92 6.73
#